data_c1142d51f90319dce6e509f326de3bea
#
_entry.id   c1142d51f90319dce6e509f326de3bea
#
_cell.length_a   1.000
_cell.length_b   1.000
_cell.length_c   1.000
_cell.angle_alpha   90.00
_cell.angle_beta   90.00
_cell.angle_gamma   90.00
#
_symmetry.space_group_name_H-M   'P 1'
#
loop_
_entity.id
_entity.type
_entity.pdbx_description
1 polymer ?
#
loop_
_entity_poly.entity_id
_entity_poly.type
_entity_poly.pdbx_seq_one_letter_code
_entity_poly.pdbx_strand_id
1 'polypeptide(L)'
;MEPMPNNMHQKQKQARLVGQEGKPESYYFPPQHNNVGNNFPYTFMGLEPGTTKAQLRKCLEDWNKGDNGILDLSRAYRLKPGTGWLIPPCILHAPGSLCAYDPHWGSDVFDMYHSLVEGREVTWSRLVKDMLRRRHRARAFVVEQMAWA
;
A
#
# COMPACT_ATOMS: atom_id res chain seq x y z
N MET A 1 13.50 0.51 -12.76
CA MET A 1 13.12 1.08 -11.44
C MET A 1 12.06 0.16 -10.89
N GLU A 2 12.37 -0.54 -9.83
CA GLU A 2 11.42 -1.44 -9.19
C GLU A 2 10.27 -0.65 -8.55
N PRO A 3 9.06 -1.19 -8.53
CA PRO A 3 7.93 -0.51 -7.91
C PRO A 3 8.16 -0.34 -6.42
N MET A 4 7.78 0.82 -5.90
CA MET A 4 7.73 1.07 -4.46
C MET A 4 6.84 0.04 -3.75
N PRO A 5 7.12 -0.29 -2.49
CA PRO A 5 6.35 -1.28 -1.77
C PRO A 5 4.88 -0.91 -1.68
N ASN A 6 4.03 -1.92 -1.78
CA ASN A 6 2.60 -1.76 -1.60
C ASN A 6 2.28 -1.52 -0.12
N ASN A 7 1.74 -0.37 0.17
CA ASN A 7 1.42 0.10 1.51
C ASN A 7 -0.09 0.29 1.69
N MET A 8 -0.52 0.33 2.93
CA MET A 8 -1.86 0.73 3.30
C MET A 8 -1.81 1.48 4.64
N HIS A 9 -2.60 2.54 4.75
CA HIS A 9 -2.74 3.26 6.00
C HIS A 9 -3.98 2.79 6.75
N GLN A 10 -3.84 2.71 8.08
CA GLN A 10 -4.90 2.16 8.96
C GLN A 10 -6.16 3.03 8.96
N LYS A 11 -7.30 2.38 9.16
CA LYS A 11 -8.57 3.06 9.42
C LYS A 11 -8.46 3.99 10.63
N GLN A 12 -9.12 5.13 10.58
CA GLN A 12 -9.18 6.09 11.69
C GLN A 12 -9.50 5.43 13.04
N LYS A 13 -10.45 4.49 13.05
CA LYS A 13 -10.80 3.73 14.26
C LYS A 13 -9.63 2.89 14.79
N GLN A 14 -8.83 2.30 13.90
CA GLN A 14 -7.69 1.48 14.30
C GLN A 14 -6.53 2.34 14.77
N ALA A 15 -6.23 3.42 14.08
CA ALA A 15 -5.20 4.38 14.47
C ALA A 15 -5.48 4.97 15.86
N ARG A 16 -6.72 5.33 16.16
CA ARG A 16 -7.12 5.84 17.48
C ARG A 16 -6.85 4.87 18.63
N LEU A 17 -6.87 3.56 18.39
CA LEU A 17 -6.55 2.57 19.43
C LEU A 17 -5.08 2.62 19.88
N VAL A 18 -4.20 3.19 19.08
CA VAL A 18 -2.77 3.40 19.39
C VAL A 18 -2.45 4.88 19.62
N GLY A 19 -3.48 5.71 19.84
CA GLY A 19 -3.32 7.15 20.07
C GLY A 19 -2.92 7.95 18.83
N GLN A 20 -3.22 7.42 17.65
CA GLN A 20 -2.86 8.02 16.36
C GLN A 20 -4.10 8.39 15.55
N GLU A 21 -3.91 9.08 14.46
CA GLU A 21 -4.96 9.36 13.48
C GLU A 21 -4.74 8.61 12.18
N GLY A 22 -5.82 8.38 11.42
CA GLY A 22 -5.72 7.83 10.06
C GLY A 22 -4.91 8.78 9.17
N LYS A 23 -4.18 8.22 8.22
CA LYS A 23 -3.27 8.96 7.34
C LYS A 23 -3.81 8.96 5.91
N PRO A 24 -4.56 9.97 5.51
CA PRO A 24 -4.83 10.22 4.09
C PRO A 24 -3.58 10.81 3.43
N GLU A 25 -3.39 10.45 2.17
CA GLU A 25 -2.29 10.92 1.33
C GLU A 25 -2.80 11.43 0.00
N SER A 26 -1.92 12.08 -0.74
CA SER A 26 -2.16 12.36 -2.14
C SER A 26 -0.87 12.27 -2.93
N TYR A 27 -0.95 11.84 -4.19
CA TYR A 27 0.17 11.88 -5.12
C TYR A 27 -0.06 12.97 -6.15
N TYR A 28 0.96 13.77 -6.41
CA TYR A 28 1.03 14.62 -7.58
C TYR A 28 2.29 14.27 -8.37
N PHE A 29 2.14 14.05 -9.66
CA PHE A 29 3.23 13.67 -10.57
C PHE A 29 3.65 14.88 -11.41
N PRO A 30 4.61 15.71 -10.92
CA PRO A 30 4.99 16.95 -11.58
C PRO A 30 5.63 16.70 -12.94
N PRO A 31 5.20 17.38 -14.03
CA PRO A 31 5.75 17.18 -15.37
C PRO A 31 7.25 17.45 -15.45
N GLN A 32 7.75 18.40 -14.67
CA GLN A 32 9.15 18.82 -14.68
C GLN A 32 10.11 17.70 -14.28
N HIS A 33 9.67 16.77 -13.44
CA HIS A 33 10.46 15.64 -12.95
C HIS A 33 10.13 14.33 -13.65
N ASN A 34 9.16 14.33 -14.55
CA ASN A 34 8.65 13.14 -15.21
C ASN A 34 8.67 13.27 -16.75
N ASN A 35 9.60 14.05 -17.27
CA ASN A 35 9.80 14.27 -18.70
C ASN A 35 10.71 13.22 -19.37
N VAL A 36 11.22 12.26 -18.62
CA VAL A 36 12.02 11.16 -19.13
C VAL A 36 11.16 10.16 -19.88
N GLY A 37 11.70 9.56 -20.93
CA GLY A 37 10.99 8.58 -21.75
C GLY A 37 10.63 7.31 -20.98
N ASN A 38 9.56 7.39 -20.24
CA ASN A 38 8.92 6.22 -19.63
C ASN A 38 7.69 5.87 -20.46
N ASN A 39 7.80 4.83 -21.28
CA ASN A 39 6.77 4.44 -22.21
C ASN A 39 5.50 3.88 -21.54
N PHE A 40 5.60 3.47 -20.29
CA PHE A 40 4.49 2.92 -19.53
C PHE A 40 4.55 3.35 -18.05
N PRO A 41 4.33 4.62 -17.74
CA PRO A 41 4.27 5.09 -16.37
C PRO A 41 2.99 4.57 -15.68
N TYR A 42 3.13 4.04 -14.47
CA TYR A 42 2.03 3.43 -13.72
C TYR A 42 2.12 3.73 -12.22
N THR A 43 0.98 3.61 -11.56
CA THR A 43 0.81 3.54 -10.11
C THR A 43 -0.17 2.42 -9.76
N PHE A 44 -0.16 1.99 -8.52
CA PHE A 44 -1.11 1.00 -8.03
C PHE A 44 -2.04 1.64 -7.00
N MET A 45 -3.35 1.43 -7.16
CA MET A 45 -4.36 1.91 -6.21
C MET A 45 -5.54 0.95 -6.12
N GLY A 46 -5.75 0.43 -4.90
CA GLY A 46 -6.79 -0.55 -4.61
C GLY A 46 -6.47 -1.95 -5.09
N LEU A 47 -7.42 -2.83 -4.90
CA LEU A 47 -7.38 -4.21 -5.38
C LEU A 47 -8.05 -4.31 -6.75
N GLU A 48 -7.62 -5.27 -7.55
CA GLU A 48 -8.34 -5.64 -8.78
C GLU A 48 -9.78 -6.07 -8.45
N PRO A 49 -10.77 -5.64 -9.26
CA PRO A 49 -12.16 -6.05 -9.08
C PRO A 49 -12.29 -7.58 -9.04
N GLY A 50 -13.02 -8.09 -8.06
CA GLY A 50 -13.17 -9.52 -7.86
C GLY A 50 -12.09 -10.18 -7.00
N THR A 51 -11.09 -9.42 -6.54
CA THR A 51 -10.14 -9.93 -5.55
C THR A 51 -10.86 -10.33 -4.28
N THR A 52 -10.60 -11.54 -3.81
CA THR A 52 -11.22 -12.11 -2.62
C THR A 52 -10.34 -11.99 -1.39
N LYS A 53 -10.95 -12.01 -0.21
CA LYS A 53 -10.23 -12.10 1.07
C LYS A 53 -9.32 -13.33 1.15
N ALA A 54 -9.70 -14.44 0.52
CA ALA A 54 -8.91 -15.66 0.47
C ALA A 54 -7.61 -15.47 -0.32
N GLN A 55 -7.64 -14.79 -1.46
CA GLN A 55 -6.45 -14.47 -2.25
C GLN A 55 -5.49 -13.55 -1.45
N LEU A 56 -6.01 -12.48 -0.86
CA LEU A 56 -5.18 -11.62 -0.01
C LEU A 56 -4.58 -12.39 1.17
N ARG A 57 -5.38 -13.23 1.83
CA ARG A 57 -4.91 -14.08 2.91
C ARG A 57 -3.77 -14.99 2.47
N LYS A 58 -3.86 -15.56 1.27
CA LYS A 58 -2.81 -16.39 0.69
C LYS A 58 -1.49 -15.63 0.55
N CYS A 59 -1.52 -14.39 0.05
CA CYS A 59 -0.34 -13.52 0.00
C CYS A 59 0.29 -13.35 1.40
N LEU A 60 -0.54 -13.15 2.44
CA LEU A 60 -0.04 -13.01 3.81
C LEU A 60 0.50 -14.33 4.40
N GLU A 61 -0.02 -15.49 3.98
CA GLU A 61 0.48 -16.83 4.37
C GLU A 61 1.81 -17.14 3.71
N ASP A 62 2.05 -16.63 2.51
CA ASP A 62 3.28 -16.81 1.75
C ASP A 62 4.39 -15.79 2.10
N TRP A 63 4.21 -15.01 3.15
CA TRP A 63 5.10 -13.91 3.56
C TRP A 63 6.60 -14.27 3.58
N ASN A 64 6.95 -15.45 4.03
CA ASN A 64 8.33 -15.90 4.17
C ASN A 64 8.82 -16.75 2.99
N LYS A 65 8.15 -16.67 1.84
CA LYS A 65 8.50 -17.46 0.64
C LYS A 65 9.11 -16.60 -0.48
N GLY A 66 9.62 -15.41 -0.16
CA GLY A 66 10.06 -14.40 -1.11
C GLY A 66 8.97 -13.37 -1.37
N ASP A 67 8.75 -13.01 -2.63
CA ASP A 67 7.64 -12.12 -3.01
C ASP A 67 6.29 -12.80 -2.73
N ASN A 68 5.45 -12.14 -1.97
CA ASN A 68 4.14 -12.66 -1.59
C ASN A 68 3.04 -12.45 -2.64
N GLY A 69 3.37 -11.86 -3.79
CA GLY A 69 2.44 -11.67 -4.90
C GLY A 69 1.37 -10.61 -4.66
N ILE A 70 1.53 -9.71 -3.70
CA ILE A 70 0.52 -8.68 -3.40
C ILE A 70 0.29 -7.72 -4.57
N LEU A 71 1.32 -7.48 -5.39
CA LEU A 71 1.19 -6.61 -6.57
C LEU A 71 0.27 -7.22 -7.63
N ASP A 72 0.20 -8.54 -7.74
CA ASP A 72 -0.69 -9.24 -8.69
C ASP A 72 -2.18 -9.03 -8.33
N LEU A 73 -2.46 -8.67 -7.08
CA LEU A 73 -3.80 -8.33 -6.63
C LEU A 73 -4.10 -6.83 -6.71
N SER A 74 -3.11 -6.01 -7.07
CA SER A 74 -3.21 -4.55 -7.03
C SER A 74 -3.56 -3.99 -8.39
N ARG A 75 -4.55 -3.11 -8.43
CA ARG A 75 -4.98 -2.48 -9.67
C ARG A 75 -3.98 -1.43 -10.13
N ALA A 76 -3.42 -1.63 -11.32
CA ALA A 76 -2.51 -0.70 -11.96
C ALA A 76 -3.25 0.36 -12.78
N TYR A 77 -2.81 1.60 -12.67
CA TYR A 77 -3.30 2.73 -13.46
C TYR A 77 -2.17 3.35 -14.25
N ARG A 78 -2.41 3.62 -15.52
CA ARG A 78 -1.48 4.40 -16.33
C ARG A 78 -1.48 5.84 -15.86
N LEU A 79 -0.29 6.37 -15.58
CA LEU A 79 -0.12 7.74 -15.13
C LEU A 79 0.03 8.72 -16.30
N LYS A 80 -0.43 9.93 -16.06
CA LYS A 80 -0.14 11.09 -16.90
C LYS A 80 0.53 12.16 -16.04
N PRO A 81 1.74 12.63 -16.39
CA PRO A 81 2.35 13.75 -15.69
C PRO A 81 1.41 14.97 -15.63
N GLY A 82 1.40 15.69 -14.51
CA GLY A 82 0.48 16.76 -14.22
C GLY A 82 -0.84 16.31 -13.57
N THR A 83 -1.02 15.01 -13.29
CA THR A 83 -2.20 14.51 -12.56
C THR A 83 -1.95 14.38 -11.06
N GLY A 84 -3.02 14.52 -10.29
CA GLY A 84 -3.06 14.30 -8.85
C GLY A 84 -4.05 13.19 -8.47
N TRP A 85 -3.74 12.48 -7.40
CA TRP A 85 -4.53 11.36 -6.88
C TRP A 85 -4.72 11.50 -5.38
N LEU A 86 -5.95 11.40 -4.90
CA LEU A 86 -6.25 11.34 -3.48
C LEU A 86 -6.33 9.89 -3.03
N ILE A 87 -5.65 9.57 -1.94
CA ILE A 87 -5.55 8.22 -1.39
C ILE A 87 -6.16 8.21 0.03
N PRO A 88 -7.42 7.81 0.16
CA PRO A 88 -8.01 7.60 1.49
C PRO A 88 -7.31 6.50 2.27
N PRO A 89 -7.36 6.52 3.61
CA PRO A 89 -6.91 5.40 4.43
C PRO A 89 -7.58 4.08 4.02
N CYS A 90 -6.87 2.96 4.16
CA CYS A 90 -7.32 1.60 3.85
C CYS A 90 -7.32 1.23 2.36
N ILE A 91 -6.87 2.11 1.50
CA ILE A 91 -6.60 1.78 0.11
C ILE A 91 -5.17 1.24 0.01
N LEU A 92 -5.01 0.04 -0.51
CA LEU A 92 -3.71 -0.52 -0.86
C LEU A 92 -3.13 0.31 -2.01
N HIS A 93 -1.88 0.77 -1.90
CA HIS A 93 -1.31 1.65 -2.91
C HIS A 93 0.21 1.57 -2.98
N ALA A 94 0.75 1.95 -4.13
CA ALA A 94 2.18 2.18 -4.34
C ALA A 94 2.37 3.26 -5.40
N PRO A 95 3.29 4.22 -5.23
CA PRO A 95 3.43 5.36 -6.14
C PRO A 95 3.87 4.97 -7.55
N GLY A 96 4.52 3.82 -7.73
CA GLY A 96 4.88 3.31 -9.06
C GLY A 96 6.14 3.93 -9.62
N SER A 97 6.15 4.20 -10.94
CA SER A 97 7.36 4.45 -11.72
C SER A 97 7.69 5.92 -11.99
N LEU A 98 6.87 6.85 -11.57
CA LEU A 98 7.10 8.28 -11.72
C LEU A 98 7.53 8.93 -10.40
N CYS A 99 8.27 10.03 -10.51
CA CYS A 99 8.52 10.90 -9.36
C CYS A 99 7.20 11.51 -8.87
N ALA A 100 6.85 11.30 -7.62
CA ALA A 100 5.66 11.84 -6.98
C ALA A 100 6.03 12.86 -5.91
N TYR A 101 5.27 13.94 -5.84
CA TYR A 101 5.14 14.75 -4.64
C TYR A 101 4.00 14.15 -3.81
N ASP A 102 4.32 13.72 -2.60
CA ASP A 102 3.44 12.94 -1.73
C ASP A 102 3.14 13.68 -0.42
N PRO A 103 2.24 14.68 -0.43
CA PRO A 103 1.77 15.28 0.80
C PRO A 103 0.83 14.34 1.54
N HIS A 104 1.10 14.17 2.82
CA HIS A 104 0.25 13.41 3.72
C HIS A 104 0.07 14.17 5.04
N TRP A 105 -0.97 13.82 5.79
CA TRP A 105 -1.27 14.43 7.09
C TRP A 105 -1.86 13.40 8.07
N GLY A 106 -1.95 13.77 9.32
CA GLY A 106 -2.31 12.86 10.40
C GLY A 106 -1.08 12.27 11.08
N SER A 107 -0.96 10.98 11.12
CA SER A 107 0.13 10.27 11.79
C SER A 107 0.87 9.31 10.86
N ASP A 108 2.04 8.84 11.29
CA ASP A 108 2.87 7.91 10.51
C ASP A 108 2.43 6.43 10.62
N VAL A 109 1.15 6.18 10.87
CA VAL A 109 0.62 4.81 10.88
C VAL A 109 0.56 4.26 9.45
N PHE A 110 1.30 3.22 9.18
CA PHE A 110 1.21 2.49 7.93
C PHE A 110 1.53 1.01 8.10
N ASP A 111 0.96 0.18 7.25
CA ASP A 111 1.18 -1.25 7.21
C ASP A 111 1.77 -1.63 5.84
N MET A 112 2.95 -2.24 5.81
CA MET A 112 3.61 -2.66 4.58
C MET A 112 3.12 -4.06 4.19
N TYR A 113 2.41 -4.17 3.06
CA TYR A 113 1.81 -5.43 2.60
C TYR A 113 2.68 -6.24 1.64
N HIS A 114 3.82 -5.72 1.24
CA HIS A 114 4.77 -6.37 0.34
C HIS A 114 5.90 -7.04 1.14
N SER A 115 6.12 -8.32 0.93
CA SER A 115 7.11 -9.11 1.69
C SER A 115 8.53 -9.01 1.15
N LEU A 116 8.72 -8.60 -0.11
CA LEU A 116 10.02 -8.43 -0.76
C LEU A 116 10.07 -7.08 -1.46
N VAL A 117 11.02 -6.23 -1.11
CA VAL A 117 11.19 -4.89 -1.69
C VAL A 117 12.64 -4.70 -2.11
N GLU A 118 12.89 -4.44 -3.38
CA GLU A 118 14.24 -4.27 -3.93
C GLU A 118 15.19 -5.42 -3.55
N GLY A 119 14.70 -6.66 -3.63
CA GLY A 119 15.45 -7.86 -3.25
C GLY A 119 15.67 -8.04 -1.75
N ARG A 120 15.07 -7.19 -0.91
CA ARG A 120 15.17 -7.26 0.55
C ARG A 120 13.89 -7.79 1.17
N GLU A 121 14.03 -8.77 2.04
CA GLU A 121 12.90 -9.30 2.79
C GLU A 121 12.36 -8.26 3.81
N VAL A 122 11.05 -8.11 3.81
CA VAL A 122 10.32 -7.30 4.79
C VAL A 122 9.82 -8.22 5.91
N THR A 123 10.17 -7.92 7.13
CA THR A 123 9.71 -8.73 8.27
C THR A 123 8.21 -8.54 8.52
N TRP A 124 7.53 -9.59 8.97
CA TRP A 124 6.11 -9.53 9.36
C TRP A 124 5.82 -8.43 10.38
N SER A 125 6.78 -8.11 11.24
CA SER A 125 6.67 -7.02 12.23
C SER A 125 6.47 -5.65 11.59
N ARG A 126 6.95 -5.42 10.36
CA ARG A 126 6.71 -4.17 9.62
C ARG A 126 5.27 -4.00 9.16
N LEU A 127 4.61 -5.11 8.79
CA LEU A 127 3.19 -5.10 8.45
C LEU A 127 2.30 -4.78 9.66
N VAL A 128 2.69 -5.25 10.86
CA VAL A 128 1.83 -5.18 12.05
C VAL A 128 2.40 -4.26 13.15
N LYS A 129 3.33 -3.37 12.78
CA LYS A 129 4.07 -2.53 13.77
C LYS A 129 3.15 -1.65 14.62
N ASP A 130 2.12 -1.09 14.00
CA ASP A 130 1.19 -0.15 14.62
C ASP A 130 -0.09 -0.82 15.15
N MET A 131 -0.13 -2.15 15.20
CA MET A 131 -1.25 -2.92 15.72
C MET A 131 -1.13 -3.15 17.23
N LEU A 132 -2.02 -2.55 18.00
CA LEU A 132 -1.95 -2.49 19.48
C LEU A 132 -2.02 -3.87 20.16
N ARG A 133 -2.89 -4.76 19.68
CA ARG A 133 -3.17 -6.03 20.35
C ARG A 133 -2.62 -7.21 19.57
N ARG A 134 -2.07 -8.22 20.29
CA ARG A 134 -1.53 -9.44 19.66
C ARG A 134 -2.53 -10.11 18.69
N ARG A 135 -3.83 -10.12 19.02
CA ARG A 135 -4.89 -10.64 18.15
C ARG A 135 -5.04 -9.88 16.83
N HIS A 136 -4.70 -8.58 16.81
CA HIS A 136 -4.77 -7.74 15.62
C HIS A 136 -3.61 -8.02 14.65
N ARG A 137 -2.57 -8.73 15.10
CA ARG A 137 -1.45 -9.17 14.28
C ARG A 137 -1.71 -10.49 13.55
N ALA A 138 -2.88 -11.10 13.77
CA ALA A 138 -3.29 -12.28 13.04
C ALA A 138 -3.66 -11.93 11.59
N ARG A 139 -3.30 -12.81 10.66
CA ARG A 139 -3.55 -12.61 9.21
C ARG A 139 -5.03 -12.30 8.89
N ALA A 140 -5.94 -12.99 9.54
CA ALA A 140 -7.37 -12.76 9.38
C ALA A 140 -7.79 -11.32 9.72
N PHE A 141 -7.23 -10.74 10.78
CA PHE A 141 -7.49 -9.36 11.16
C PHE A 141 -6.88 -8.37 10.16
N VAL A 142 -5.65 -8.64 9.71
CA VAL A 142 -4.95 -7.82 8.72
C VAL A 142 -5.74 -7.73 7.41
N VAL A 143 -6.32 -8.85 6.96
CA VAL A 143 -7.19 -8.89 5.77
C VAL A 143 -8.40 -7.96 5.92
N GLU A 144 -8.99 -7.89 7.11
CA GLU A 144 -10.19 -7.05 7.35
C GLU A 144 -9.88 -5.54 7.43
N GLN A 145 -8.59 -5.14 7.43
CA GLN A 145 -8.23 -3.71 7.45
C GLN A 145 -8.44 -3.03 6.09
N MET A 146 -8.42 -3.78 5.00
CA MET A 146 -8.60 -3.19 3.67
C MET A 146 -10.02 -2.67 3.44
N ALA A 147 -10.12 -1.69 2.55
CA ALA A 147 -11.40 -1.28 1.99
C ALA A 147 -11.85 -2.36 0.99
N TRP A 148 -12.81 -3.16 1.39
CA TRP A 148 -13.49 -4.12 0.51
C TRP A 148 -14.69 -3.44 -0.12
N ALA A 149 -14.86 -3.62 -1.44
CA ALA A 149 -16.05 -3.18 -2.19
C ALA A 149 -17.25 -4.09 -1.88
#